data_6034eff5569c66a5e63ade215ae14868
#
_entry.id   6034eff5569c66a5e63ade215ae14868
#
_cell.length_a   1.000
_cell.length_b   1.000
_cell.length_c   1.000
_cell.angle_alpha   90.00
_cell.angle_beta   90.00
_cell.angle_gamma   90.00
#
_symmetry.space_group_name_H-M   'P 1'
#
loop_
_entity.id
_entity.type
_entity.pdbx_description
1 polymer ?
#
loop_
_entity_poly.entity_id
_entity_poly.type
_entity_poly.pdbx_seq_one_letter_code
_entity_poly.pdbx_strand_id
1 'polypeptide(L)'
;MYPCSSCEGLIEKGFRYCPWCGGPQRLKLVEFFAPHPGLPTDHDKALRVSRYLGSADEERHVRFSVWGGEGEAKAAVSLAEAEADKLARFLLRSGRGQVLEFEREPSG
;
A
#
# COMPACT_ATOMS: atom_id res chain seq x y z
N MET A 1 -21.97 -5.96 3.12
CA MET A 1 -21.40 -6.98 3.97
C MET A 1 -20.12 -7.52 3.41
N TYR A 2 -19.26 -7.96 4.26
CA TYR A 2 -17.99 -8.52 3.84
C TYR A 2 -17.61 -9.65 4.79
N PRO A 3 -16.79 -10.58 4.35
CA PRO A 3 -16.43 -11.70 5.20
C PRO A 3 -15.34 -11.33 6.20
N CYS A 4 -15.45 -11.86 7.39
CA CYS A 4 -14.44 -11.69 8.41
C CYS A 4 -13.16 -12.39 7.97
N SER A 5 -12.02 -11.76 8.18
CA SER A 5 -10.77 -12.34 7.77
C SER A 5 -10.36 -13.53 8.63
N SER A 6 -10.99 -13.69 9.78
CA SER A 6 -10.66 -14.81 10.67
C SER A 6 -11.66 -15.94 10.57
N CYS A 7 -12.93 -15.67 10.67
CA CYS A 7 -13.92 -16.72 10.73
C CYS A 7 -14.81 -16.79 9.48
N GLU A 8 -14.65 -15.81 8.58
CA GLU A 8 -15.39 -15.77 7.33
C GLU A 8 -16.88 -15.54 7.48
N GLY A 9 -17.34 -15.21 8.68
CA GLY A 9 -18.74 -14.82 8.85
C GLY A 9 -18.97 -13.48 8.20
N LEU A 10 -20.17 -13.27 7.68
CA LEU A 10 -20.47 -12.01 7.01
C LEU A 10 -20.71 -10.90 8.04
N ILE A 11 -20.09 -9.78 7.81
CA ILE A 11 -20.13 -8.65 8.72
C ILE A 11 -20.65 -7.44 7.99
N GLU A 12 -21.52 -6.68 8.67
CA GLU A 12 -21.99 -5.45 8.09
C GLU A 12 -20.99 -4.36 8.30
N LYS A 13 -21.06 -3.35 7.46
CA LYS A 13 -20.16 -2.23 7.58
C LYS A 13 -20.27 -1.57 8.93
N GLY A 14 -19.20 -1.03 9.39
CA GLY A 14 -19.19 -0.27 10.62
C GLY A 14 -18.82 -1.01 11.86
N PHE A 15 -18.77 -2.33 11.81
CA PHE A 15 -18.34 -3.08 12.95
C PHE A 15 -16.83 -2.99 13.10
N ARG A 16 -16.36 -2.67 14.27
CA ARG A 16 -14.94 -2.68 14.54
C ARG A 16 -14.45 -4.07 14.91
N TYR A 17 -15.35 -4.90 15.38
CA TYR A 17 -15.02 -6.26 15.73
C TYR A 17 -16.06 -7.17 15.13
N CYS A 18 -15.65 -8.37 14.82
CA CYS A 18 -16.55 -9.34 14.23
C CYS A 18 -17.57 -9.78 15.27
N PRO A 19 -18.86 -9.69 14.98
CA PRO A 19 -19.86 -10.15 15.93
C PRO A 19 -19.87 -11.65 16.12
N TRP A 20 -19.23 -12.39 15.21
CA TRP A 20 -19.25 -13.84 15.29
C TRP A 20 -18.03 -14.40 16.04
N CYS A 21 -16.86 -13.88 15.81
CA CYS A 21 -15.66 -14.43 16.44
C CYS A 21 -14.92 -13.41 17.31
N GLY A 22 -15.36 -12.18 17.34
CA GLY A 22 -14.72 -11.15 18.17
C GLY A 22 -13.44 -10.58 17.59
N GLY A 23 -13.02 -11.02 16.43
CA GLY A 23 -11.78 -10.52 15.85
C GLY A 23 -11.90 -9.10 15.35
N PRO A 24 -10.81 -8.33 15.38
CA PRO A 24 -10.85 -6.94 14.92
C PRO A 24 -11.05 -6.87 13.43
N GLN A 25 -11.84 -5.91 13.00
CA GLN A 25 -12.18 -5.72 11.59
C GLN A 25 -11.48 -4.53 10.98
N ARG A 26 -10.17 -4.42 11.23
CA ARG A 26 -9.43 -3.44 10.56
C ARG A 26 -9.01 -4.05 9.28
N LEU A 27 -9.65 -3.85 8.21
CA LEU A 27 -9.29 -4.41 6.93
C LEU A 27 -8.07 -3.68 6.40
N LYS A 28 -6.92 -4.33 6.50
CA LYS A 28 -5.69 -3.72 6.08
C LYS A 28 -4.76 -4.79 5.54
N LEU A 29 -4.18 -4.55 4.40
CA LEU A 29 -3.15 -5.40 3.83
C LEU A 29 -1.84 -4.66 3.93
N VAL A 30 -0.80 -5.34 4.37
CA VAL A 30 0.51 -4.74 4.53
C VAL A 30 1.55 -5.61 3.88
N GLU A 31 2.45 -5.00 3.17
CA GLU A 31 3.54 -5.74 2.58
C GLU A 31 4.80 -4.90 2.57
N PHE A 32 5.94 -5.54 2.75
CA PHE A 32 7.23 -4.86 2.72
C PHE A 32 7.94 -5.23 1.44
N PHE A 33 8.62 -4.26 0.87
CA PHE A 33 9.38 -4.47 -0.35
C PHE A 33 10.83 -4.11 -0.09
N ALA A 34 11.71 -5.01 -0.44
CA ALA A 34 13.14 -4.86 -0.16
C ALA A 34 13.77 -3.82 -1.07
N PRO A 35 14.86 -3.20 -0.64
CA PRO A 35 15.54 -2.23 -1.48
C PRO A 35 16.26 -2.90 -2.64
N HIS A 36 16.61 -2.11 -3.62
CA HIS A 36 17.36 -2.60 -4.76
C HIS A 36 18.75 -3.04 -4.29
N PRO A 37 19.17 -4.25 -4.57
CA PRO A 37 20.44 -4.74 -4.04
C PRO A 37 21.67 -4.01 -4.60
N GLY A 38 21.52 -3.37 -5.74
CA GLY A 38 22.64 -2.65 -6.32
C GLY A 38 22.81 -1.23 -5.86
N LEU A 39 21.97 -0.79 -4.93
CA LEU A 39 22.03 0.60 -4.46
C LEU A 39 22.39 0.61 -2.97
N PRO A 40 23.66 0.73 -2.64
CA PRO A 40 24.09 0.60 -1.24
C PRO A 40 23.50 1.64 -0.32
N THR A 41 23.13 2.80 -0.82
CA THR A 41 22.57 3.83 0.04
C THR A 41 21.23 3.42 0.61
N ASP A 42 20.57 2.42 0.02
CA ASP A 42 19.28 1.99 0.48
C ASP A 42 19.30 0.68 1.22
N HIS A 43 20.49 0.18 1.53
CA HIS A 43 20.64 -1.12 2.12
C HIS A 43 19.83 -1.34 3.36
N ASP A 44 19.69 -0.38 4.22
CA ASP A 44 18.98 -0.54 5.48
C ASP A 44 17.57 0.01 5.43
N LYS A 45 17.02 0.16 4.24
CA LYS A 45 15.68 0.70 4.09
C LYS A 45 14.75 -0.32 3.50
N ALA A 46 13.47 -0.13 3.72
CA ALA A 46 12.46 -0.98 3.09
C ALA A 46 11.23 -0.12 2.85
N LEU A 47 10.47 -0.48 1.84
CA LEU A 47 9.22 0.21 1.56
C LEU A 47 8.09 -0.61 2.16
N ARG A 48 7.31 0.01 3.00
CA ARG A 48 6.14 -0.64 3.55
C ARG A 48 4.91 -0.05 2.89
N VAL A 49 4.07 -0.88 2.34
CA VAL A 49 2.84 -0.43 1.70
C VAL A 49 1.68 -0.99 2.51
N SER A 50 0.81 -0.11 2.97
CA SER A 50 -0.36 -0.51 3.74
C SER A 50 -1.58 -0.09 2.96
N ARG A 51 -2.43 -1.05 2.66
CA ARG A 51 -3.64 -0.76 1.94
C ARG A 51 -4.79 -0.85 2.90
N TYR A 52 -5.47 0.27 3.10
CA TYR A 52 -6.59 0.36 4.02
C TYR A 52 -7.88 0.18 3.25
N LEU A 53 -8.62 -0.85 3.62
CA LEU A 53 -9.83 -1.22 2.91
C LEU A 53 -11.05 -0.92 3.77
N GLY A 54 -11.18 0.31 4.17
CA GLY A 54 -12.29 0.70 5.01
C GLY A 54 -13.63 0.47 4.34
N SER A 55 -14.68 0.54 5.11
CA SER A 55 -16.01 0.30 4.59
C SER A 55 -16.55 1.48 3.82
N ALA A 56 -16.00 2.67 4.00
CA ALA A 56 -16.43 3.84 3.26
C ALA A 56 -15.34 4.23 2.29
N ASP A 57 -15.73 4.73 1.13
CA ASP A 57 -14.77 5.07 0.11
C ASP A 57 -13.73 6.06 0.59
N GLU A 58 -14.14 7.02 1.38
CA GLU A 58 -13.18 8.02 1.83
C GLU A 58 -12.19 7.45 2.84
N GLU A 59 -12.44 6.26 3.36
CA GLU A 59 -11.50 5.64 4.26
C GLU A 59 -10.49 4.79 3.52
N ARG A 60 -10.73 4.51 2.27
CA ARG A 60 -9.83 3.68 1.53
C ARG A 60 -8.65 4.49 1.04
N HIS A 61 -7.49 4.02 1.30
CA HIS A 61 -6.30 4.70 0.82
C HIS A 61 -5.12 3.73 0.92
N VAL A 62 -4.02 4.12 0.34
CA VAL A 62 -2.81 3.32 0.37
C VAL A 62 -1.72 4.20 0.96
N ARG A 63 -1.07 3.70 2.00
CA ARG A 63 -0.01 4.45 2.65
C ARG A 63 1.32 3.82 2.31
N PHE A 64 2.23 4.66 1.88
CA PHE A 64 3.58 4.24 1.56
C PHE A 64 4.50 4.80 2.63
N SER A 65 5.38 4.00 3.19
CA SER A 65 6.32 4.50 4.17
C SER A 65 7.68 3.86 3.95
N VAL A 66 8.71 4.64 4.22
CA VAL A 66 10.08 4.16 4.12
C VAL A 66 10.56 3.88 5.53
N TRP A 67 10.97 2.64 5.76
CA TRP A 67 11.41 2.22 7.09
C TRP A 67 12.91 2.04 7.08
N GLY A 68 13.55 2.52 8.14
CA GLY A 68 14.98 2.40 8.26
C GLY A 68 15.39 1.19 9.06
N GLY A 69 16.69 1.00 9.20
CA GLY A 69 17.22 -0.13 9.91
C GLY A 69 16.91 -0.13 11.40
N GLU A 70 16.53 1.01 11.95
CA GLU A 70 16.19 1.09 13.35
C GLU A 70 14.75 0.70 13.61
N GLY A 71 14.01 0.33 12.59
CA GLY A 71 12.64 -0.09 12.81
C GLY A 71 11.65 1.05 12.92
N GLU A 72 11.98 2.19 12.37
CA GLU A 72 11.06 3.32 12.41
C GLU A 72 10.86 3.88 11.02
N ALA A 73 9.71 4.47 10.81
CA ALA A 73 9.39 5.05 9.53
C ALA A 73 10.09 6.39 9.38
N LYS A 74 10.81 6.57 8.29
CA LYS A 74 11.52 7.80 8.04
C LYS A 74 10.70 8.79 7.24
N ALA A 75 9.74 8.32 6.50
CA ALA A 75 8.87 9.18 5.70
C ALA A 75 7.64 8.38 5.35
N ALA A 76 6.55 9.07 5.08
CA ALA A 76 5.32 8.38 4.70
C ALA A 76 4.43 9.32 3.93
N VAL A 77 3.60 8.76 3.07
CA VAL A 77 2.61 9.52 2.33
C VAL A 77 1.43 8.59 2.06
N SER A 78 0.24 9.11 2.13
CA SER A 78 -0.95 8.35 1.82
C SER A 78 -1.54 8.83 0.52
N LEU A 79 -1.93 7.91 -0.32
CA LEU A 79 -2.54 8.22 -1.61
C LEU A 79 -3.98 7.77 -1.60
N ALA A 80 -4.84 8.56 -2.20
CA ALA A 80 -6.22 8.15 -2.40
C ALA A 80 -6.25 6.98 -3.38
N GLU A 81 -7.36 6.26 -3.40
CA GLU A 81 -7.47 5.09 -4.27
C GLU A 81 -7.21 5.43 -5.74
N ALA A 82 -7.70 6.57 -6.19
CA ALA A 82 -7.50 6.94 -7.59
C ALA A 82 -6.02 7.15 -7.90
N GLU A 83 -5.27 7.74 -6.98
CA GLU A 83 -3.84 7.95 -7.21
C GLU A 83 -3.09 6.63 -7.09
N ALA A 84 -3.51 5.76 -6.20
CA ALA A 84 -2.88 4.45 -6.10
C ALA A 84 -3.11 3.65 -7.37
N ASP A 85 -4.30 3.74 -7.96
CA ASP A 85 -4.58 3.11 -9.22
C ASP A 85 -3.66 3.65 -10.31
N LYS A 86 -3.47 4.94 -10.32
CA LYS A 86 -2.60 5.58 -11.30
C LYS A 86 -1.18 5.06 -11.15
N LEU A 87 -0.71 4.94 -9.92
CA LEU A 87 0.62 4.41 -9.66
C LEU A 87 0.71 2.96 -10.13
N ALA A 88 -0.29 2.16 -9.85
CA ALA A 88 -0.28 0.76 -10.24
C ALA A 88 -0.20 0.62 -11.76
N ARG A 89 -0.97 1.43 -12.47
CA ARG A 89 -0.95 1.38 -13.92
C ARG A 89 0.41 1.82 -14.46
N PHE A 90 1.00 2.82 -13.83
CA PHE A 90 2.30 3.27 -14.25
C PHE A 90 3.36 2.17 -14.07
N LEU A 91 3.31 1.50 -12.93
CA LEU A 91 4.27 0.44 -12.66
C LEU A 91 4.09 -0.76 -13.60
N LEU A 92 2.86 -1.04 -13.96
CA LEU A 92 2.60 -2.15 -14.86
C LEU A 92 2.84 -1.81 -16.31
N ARG A 93 2.91 -0.53 -16.66
CA ARG A 93 3.19 -0.15 -18.00
C ARG A 93 4.58 -0.63 -18.31
N SER A 94 4.70 -1.46 -19.23
CA SER A 94 5.94 -2.06 -19.50
C SER A 94 6.91 -1.06 -20.05
N GLY A 95 8.02 -0.99 -19.51
CA GLY A 95 9.04 -0.17 -20.08
C GLY A 95 9.66 -0.79 -21.28
N ARG A 96 9.39 -2.06 -21.54
CA ARG A 96 9.97 -2.64 -22.63
C ARG A 96 9.42 -2.10 -23.77
N GLY A 97 9.81 -1.54 -24.50
CA GLY A 97 9.33 -0.99 -25.63
C GLY A 97 8.88 0.35 -25.56
N GLN A 98 8.80 0.91 -24.50
CA GLN A 98 8.33 2.16 -24.46
C GLN A 98 9.20 3.04 -23.91
N VAL A 99 10.07 3.06 -24.01
CA VAL A 99 10.92 3.81 -23.50
C VAL A 99 11.12 4.98 -23.72
N LEU A 100 11.12 5.49 -23.92
CA LEU A 100 11.41 6.32 -24.21
C LEU A 100 11.28 7.51 -24.05
N GLU A 101 10.82 7.84 -24.10
CA GLU A 101 10.57 9.01 -24.10
C GLU A 101 10.76 9.63 -22.94
N PHE A 102 11.06 9.62 -22.47
CA PHE A 102 11.20 10.12 -21.59
C PHE A 102 11.69 10.99 -21.32
N GLU A 103 11.82 11.21 -21.24
CA GLU A 103 12.15 11.82 -20.98
C GLU A 103 12.63 12.62 -20.36
N ARG A 104 12.73 12.88 -20.33
CA ARG A 104 13.07 13.62 -19.97
C ARG A 104 12.59 14.46 -19.35
N GLU A 105 12.52 14.56 -18.58
CA GLU A 105 12.07 15.25 -18.00
C GLU A 105 12.59 16.18 -17.59
N PRO A 106 12.47 16.73 -17.51
CA PRO A 106 12.85 17.76 -17.26
C PRO A 106 13.09 18.14 -16.07
N SER A 107 12.99 18.18 -15.67
CA SER A 107 13.11 18.48 -14.78
C SER A 107 13.48 18.39 -14.11
N GLY A 108 13.60 18.29 -14.22
CA GLY A 108 13.91 18.17 -13.76
C GLY A 108 14.17 18.25 -13.01
#